data_1a1007ce6daccf9861bd7f3cb6c849fd
#
_entry.id   1a1007ce6daccf9861bd7f3cb6c849fd
#
_cell.length_a   1.000
_cell.length_b   1.000
_cell.length_c   1.000
_cell.angle_alpha   90.00
_cell.angle_beta   90.00
_cell.angle_gamma   90.00
#
_symmetry.space_group_name_H-M   'P 1'
#
loop_
_entity.id
_entity.type
_entity.pdbx_description
1 polymer ?
#
loop_
_entity_poly.entity_id
_entity_poly.type
_entity_poly.pdbx_seq_one_letter_code
_entity_poly.pdbx_strand_id
1 'polypeptide(L)'
;MTAPDVTEVPTGKRPRRRLHPAWIVASVAFLALVGAAGFRAAPGVLMVPLQEEFGWSTTVLSLAVSINLVLFGLTAPFAAALMERFGIRRVTALALCLIGLGSALTVFVNQSWQILLTWGLLIGLGTGSMALVFAATIANTWFAKSRGLVIGVLTAGSAAGQLVFLPFIAALAQSPGWRGASLLIAAGALAVVPLVLRWLRNSPADVGVLPYGAEEPDAGAAVAEKNTTADPQLASSQPGSVPAKADSANAAVRALQVLKRASKVRTFWALAAGFAICGATTNGLIGTHFIPSAHDHGMPETTAAGLLAVVGIFDILGTIASGWLTDRFNPKILLAAYYQFRGIGLLVLPLLLGSTVEPSMIIFVVVYGLDWVATVPPTAAICRKVFGADGSVVFGWVFAAHQLGAAAAALLAGYIRDATGHYTYAWIGAAAMCTVAAVISATIRKDAGTKEPVPVGAA
;
A
#
# COMPACT_ATOMS: atom_id res chain seq x y z
N MET A 1 -72.05 -24.31 21.49
CA MET A 1 -70.85 -24.40 20.62
C MET A 1 -70.07 -23.13 20.81
N THR A 2 -69.13 -23.13 21.74
CA THR A 2 -68.25 -22.01 22.09
C THR A 2 -66.98 -22.14 21.23
N ALA A 3 -66.62 -21.06 20.54
CA ALA A 3 -65.40 -20.97 19.72
C ALA A 3 -64.14 -21.02 20.62
N PRO A 4 -63.04 -21.63 20.18
CA PRO A 4 -61.79 -21.65 20.94
C PRO A 4 -61.05 -20.32 20.85
N ASP A 5 -60.55 -19.92 22.02
CA ASP A 5 -59.75 -18.78 22.31
C ASP A 5 -58.43 -18.81 21.52
N VAL A 6 -58.17 -17.77 20.71
CA VAL A 6 -56.93 -17.63 19.94
C VAL A 6 -55.89 -17.05 20.88
N THR A 7 -55.04 -17.89 21.44
CA THR A 7 -53.86 -17.49 22.22
C THR A 7 -52.89 -16.66 21.38
N GLU A 8 -52.73 -15.38 21.76
CA GLU A 8 -51.73 -14.46 21.22
C GLU A 8 -50.31 -15.07 21.34
N VAL A 9 -49.66 -15.28 20.20
CA VAL A 9 -48.23 -15.65 20.10
C VAL A 9 -47.42 -14.43 20.53
N PRO A 10 -46.54 -14.51 21.53
CA PRO A 10 -45.70 -13.38 21.94
C PRO A 10 -44.78 -12.95 20.80
N THR A 11 -44.93 -11.74 20.32
CA THR A 11 -44.01 -11.12 19.35
C THR A 11 -42.66 -10.94 20.02
N GLY A 12 -41.79 -11.93 19.82
CA GLY A 12 -40.40 -11.89 20.28
C GLY A 12 -39.72 -10.65 19.78
N LYS A 13 -39.19 -9.82 20.69
CA LYS A 13 -38.35 -8.67 20.40
C LYS A 13 -37.24 -9.10 19.42
N ARG A 14 -37.27 -8.57 18.19
CA ARG A 14 -36.20 -8.79 17.21
C ARG A 14 -34.89 -8.48 17.88
N PRO A 15 -33.90 -9.44 17.88
CA PRO A 15 -32.60 -9.19 18.48
C PRO A 15 -31.98 -7.96 17.79
N ARG A 16 -31.55 -6.96 18.59
CA ARG A 16 -30.79 -5.82 18.09
C ARG A 16 -29.64 -6.41 17.27
N ARG A 17 -29.57 -6.10 15.97
CA ARG A 17 -28.45 -6.48 15.09
C ARG A 17 -27.17 -5.89 15.69
N ARG A 18 -26.47 -6.66 16.50
CA ARG A 18 -25.12 -6.29 16.97
C ARG A 18 -24.21 -6.29 15.74
N LEU A 19 -23.44 -5.22 15.56
CA LEU A 19 -22.42 -5.14 14.53
C LEU A 19 -21.50 -6.36 14.67
N HIS A 20 -21.30 -7.09 13.56
CA HIS A 20 -20.41 -8.25 13.56
C HIS A 20 -18.97 -7.79 13.90
N PRO A 21 -18.22 -8.49 14.79
CA PRO A 21 -16.89 -8.10 15.23
C PRO A 21 -15.90 -7.84 14.08
N ALA A 22 -16.06 -8.48 12.93
CA ALA A 22 -15.26 -8.26 11.73
C ALA A 22 -15.24 -6.77 11.30
N TRP A 23 -16.36 -6.07 11.40
CA TRP A 23 -16.43 -4.64 11.04
C TRP A 23 -15.72 -3.75 12.05
N ILE A 24 -15.70 -4.10 13.33
CA ILE A 24 -14.92 -3.40 14.35
C ILE A 24 -13.42 -3.58 14.05
N VAL A 25 -13.00 -4.81 13.75
CA VAL A 25 -11.60 -5.11 13.37
C VAL A 25 -11.21 -4.35 12.10
N ALA A 26 -12.07 -4.33 11.07
CA ALA A 26 -11.81 -3.58 9.83
C ALA A 26 -11.71 -2.06 10.08
N SER A 27 -12.56 -1.49 10.94
CA SER A 27 -12.50 -0.07 11.29
C SER A 27 -11.22 0.29 12.04
N VAL A 28 -10.79 -0.53 13.00
CA VAL A 28 -9.52 -0.34 13.71
C VAL A 28 -8.33 -0.51 12.77
N ALA A 29 -8.39 -1.48 11.85
CA ALA A 29 -7.37 -1.67 10.83
C ALA A 29 -7.29 -0.46 9.87
N PHE A 30 -8.43 0.12 9.49
CA PHE A 30 -8.49 1.34 8.70
C PHE A 30 -7.81 2.51 9.43
N LEU A 31 -8.16 2.74 10.71
CA LEU A 31 -7.51 3.79 11.52
C LEU A 31 -6.01 3.55 11.67
N ALA A 32 -5.59 2.29 11.79
CA ALA A 32 -4.17 1.94 11.86
C ALA A 32 -3.44 2.30 10.55
N LEU A 33 -4.05 2.05 9.39
CA LEU A 33 -3.49 2.44 8.09
C LEU A 33 -3.44 3.96 7.90
N VAL A 34 -4.49 4.67 8.34
CA VAL A 34 -4.52 6.15 8.35
C VAL A 34 -3.39 6.70 9.23
N GLY A 35 -3.25 6.19 10.47
CA GLY A 35 -2.17 6.61 11.38
C GLY A 35 -0.77 6.33 10.84
N ALA A 36 -0.57 5.18 10.19
CA ALA A 36 0.70 4.85 9.55
C ALA A 36 1.01 5.69 8.31
N ALA A 37 -0.02 6.17 7.61
CA ALA A 37 0.14 6.95 6.39
C ALA A 37 0.61 8.39 6.64
N GLY A 38 0.43 8.92 7.86
CA GLY A 38 0.82 10.29 8.21
C GLY A 38 2.29 10.60 7.91
N PHE A 39 3.20 9.67 8.24
CA PHE A 39 4.62 9.86 7.94
C PHE A 39 4.92 9.86 6.43
N ARG A 40 4.19 9.12 5.60
CA ARG A 40 4.48 9.06 4.16
C ARG A 40 4.32 10.39 3.44
N ALA A 41 3.51 11.29 4.00
CA ALA A 41 3.35 12.65 3.52
C ALA A 41 4.44 13.61 4.05
N ALA A 42 5.09 13.28 5.17
CA ALA A 42 5.96 14.17 5.93
C ALA A 42 7.27 14.55 5.22
N PRO A 43 8.02 13.63 4.57
CA PRO A 43 9.36 13.96 4.08
C PRO A 43 9.39 15.16 3.14
N GLY A 44 8.46 15.24 2.18
CA GLY A 44 8.38 16.35 1.24
C GLY A 44 8.14 17.72 1.90
N VAL A 45 7.38 17.74 3.01
CA VAL A 45 7.08 18.97 3.75
C VAL A 45 8.21 19.36 4.71
N LEU A 46 8.82 18.36 5.39
CA LEU A 46 9.80 18.61 6.43
C LEU A 46 11.22 18.83 5.91
N MET A 47 11.46 18.55 4.63
CA MET A 47 12.80 18.62 4.04
C MET A 47 13.35 20.04 4.06
N VAL A 48 12.59 21.04 3.61
CA VAL A 48 13.00 22.44 3.57
C VAL A 48 13.26 23.00 4.98
N PRO A 49 12.34 22.90 5.95
CA PRO A 49 12.58 23.39 7.31
C PRO A 49 13.80 22.76 8.00
N LEU A 50 14.09 21.47 7.74
CA LEU A 50 15.28 20.82 8.28
C LEU A 50 16.57 21.30 7.61
N GLN A 51 16.53 21.61 6.32
CA GLN A 51 17.66 22.22 5.61
C GLN A 51 17.96 23.63 6.13
N GLU A 52 16.93 24.45 6.34
CA GLU A 52 17.07 25.82 6.84
C GLU A 52 17.63 25.87 8.27
N GLU A 53 17.17 24.94 9.15
CA GLU A 53 17.62 24.94 10.55
C GLU A 53 19.03 24.35 10.75
N PHE A 54 19.33 23.23 10.05
CA PHE A 54 20.55 22.47 10.29
C PHE A 54 21.61 22.59 9.20
N GLY A 55 21.28 23.19 8.05
CA GLY A 55 22.16 23.22 6.88
C GLY A 55 22.44 21.86 6.26
N TRP A 56 21.60 20.85 6.52
CA TRP A 56 21.79 19.51 5.96
C TRP A 56 21.49 19.50 4.45
N SER A 57 22.29 18.74 3.70
CA SER A 57 22.09 18.62 2.26
C SER A 57 20.81 17.86 1.92
N THR A 58 20.25 18.13 0.74
CA THR A 58 19.10 17.40 0.20
C THR A 58 19.41 15.92 0.08
N THR A 59 20.65 15.56 -0.29
CA THR A 59 21.13 14.18 -0.39
C THR A 59 20.98 13.41 0.92
N VAL A 60 21.37 14.02 2.05
CA VAL A 60 21.29 13.36 3.38
C VAL A 60 19.85 13.10 3.78
N LEU A 61 18.96 14.06 3.61
CA LEU A 61 17.53 13.89 3.90
C LEU A 61 16.89 12.85 2.96
N SER A 62 17.25 12.90 1.69
CA SER A 62 16.81 11.91 0.69
C SER A 62 17.32 10.50 0.99
N LEU A 63 18.52 10.35 1.56
CA LEU A 63 19.05 9.06 2.00
C LEU A 63 18.18 8.46 3.10
N ALA A 64 17.71 9.26 4.07
CA ALA A 64 16.79 8.80 5.10
C ALA A 64 15.48 8.28 4.49
N VAL A 65 14.91 9.01 3.53
CA VAL A 65 13.72 8.58 2.79
C VAL A 65 13.99 7.32 1.98
N SER A 66 15.15 7.22 1.33
CA SER A 66 15.54 6.03 0.57
C SER A 66 15.65 4.79 1.45
N ILE A 67 16.28 4.88 2.61
CA ILE A 67 16.34 3.76 3.59
C ILE A 67 14.92 3.35 3.99
N ASN A 68 14.05 4.32 4.28
CA ASN A 68 12.64 4.05 4.60
C ASN A 68 11.96 3.25 3.48
N LEU A 69 12.06 3.71 2.23
CA LEU A 69 11.42 3.08 1.07
C LEU A 69 11.97 1.68 0.79
N VAL A 70 13.29 1.47 0.95
CA VAL A 70 13.91 0.14 0.86
C VAL A 70 13.32 -0.80 1.90
N LEU A 71 13.27 -0.37 3.17
CA LEU A 71 12.74 -1.19 4.26
C LEU A 71 11.23 -1.43 4.09
N PHE A 72 10.48 -0.42 3.66
CA PHE A 72 9.06 -0.57 3.30
C PHE A 72 8.85 -1.65 2.25
N GLY A 73 9.65 -1.63 1.17
CA GLY A 73 9.55 -2.61 0.09
C GLY A 73 9.98 -4.02 0.50
N LEU A 74 11.12 -4.13 1.17
CA LEU A 74 11.70 -5.44 1.54
C LEU A 74 10.97 -6.10 2.72
N THR A 75 10.37 -5.33 3.63
CA THR A 75 9.60 -5.89 4.75
C THR A 75 8.24 -6.43 4.29
N ALA A 76 7.63 -5.83 3.27
CA ALA A 76 6.29 -6.17 2.81
C ALA A 76 6.08 -7.67 2.46
N PRO A 77 6.96 -8.37 1.73
CA PRO A 77 6.80 -9.79 1.43
C PRO A 77 6.82 -10.68 2.68
N PHE A 78 7.47 -10.23 3.75
CA PHE A 78 7.62 -10.98 5.02
C PHE A 78 6.59 -10.58 6.06
N ALA A 79 5.86 -9.47 5.85
CA ALA A 79 4.88 -8.95 6.81
C ALA A 79 3.78 -9.98 7.13
N ALA A 80 3.32 -10.76 6.12
CA ALA A 80 2.36 -11.85 6.33
C ALA A 80 2.91 -12.90 7.30
N ALA A 81 4.14 -13.36 7.09
CA ALA A 81 4.78 -14.35 7.95
C ALA A 81 4.98 -13.84 9.38
N LEU A 82 5.30 -12.54 9.55
CA LEU A 82 5.37 -11.91 10.87
C LEU A 82 4.00 -11.89 11.55
N MET A 83 2.94 -11.55 10.83
CA MET A 83 1.57 -11.52 11.35
C MET A 83 1.05 -12.92 11.70
N GLU A 84 1.38 -13.93 10.91
CA GLU A 84 1.04 -15.32 11.20
C GLU A 84 1.76 -15.83 12.47
N ARG A 85 3.07 -15.52 12.62
CA ARG A 85 3.89 -15.97 13.74
C ARG A 85 3.57 -15.26 15.05
N PHE A 86 3.48 -13.93 15.04
CA PHE A 86 3.36 -13.11 16.24
C PHE A 86 1.95 -12.59 16.48
N GLY A 87 1.05 -12.79 15.52
CA GLY A 87 -0.33 -12.29 15.52
C GLY A 87 -0.44 -10.87 14.95
N ILE A 88 -1.53 -10.64 14.22
CA ILE A 88 -1.82 -9.34 13.57
C ILE A 88 -1.81 -8.20 14.58
N ARG A 89 -2.42 -8.41 15.76
CA ARG A 89 -2.53 -7.41 16.83
C ARG A 89 -1.17 -6.90 17.31
N ARG A 90 -0.22 -7.80 17.62
CA ARG A 90 1.11 -7.44 18.14
C ARG A 90 1.95 -6.75 17.07
N VAL A 91 1.96 -7.29 15.85
CA VAL A 91 2.71 -6.72 14.72
C VAL A 91 2.22 -5.31 14.41
N THR A 92 0.90 -5.10 14.34
CA THR A 92 0.31 -3.77 14.09
C THR A 92 0.63 -2.78 15.21
N ALA A 93 0.50 -3.18 16.46
CA ALA A 93 0.83 -2.32 17.61
C ALA A 93 2.31 -1.93 17.60
N LEU A 94 3.22 -2.89 17.38
CA LEU A 94 4.66 -2.62 17.27
C LEU A 94 4.99 -1.70 16.09
N ALA A 95 4.38 -1.92 14.95
CA ALA A 95 4.55 -1.09 13.76
C ALA A 95 4.16 0.37 14.03
N LEU A 96 3.00 0.61 14.64
CA LEU A 96 2.54 1.95 15.02
C LEU A 96 3.43 2.58 16.11
N CYS A 97 3.92 1.77 17.07
CA CYS A 97 4.89 2.24 18.08
C CYS A 97 6.22 2.66 17.41
N LEU A 98 6.72 1.90 16.43
CA LEU A 98 7.94 2.26 15.71
C LEU A 98 7.76 3.56 14.91
N ILE A 99 6.62 3.73 14.24
CA ILE A 99 6.29 4.95 13.50
C ILE A 99 6.17 6.14 14.47
N GLY A 100 5.39 5.98 15.54
CA GLY A 100 5.17 7.03 16.52
C GLY A 100 6.44 7.42 17.27
N LEU A 101 7.23 6.44 17.72
CA LEU A 101 8.51 6.67 18.40
C LEU A 101 9.53 7.31 17.46
N GLY A 102 9.67 6.80 16.23
CA GLY A 102 10.55 7.39 15.22
C GLY A 102 10.19 8.85 14.93
N SER A 103 8.90 9.16 14.79
CA SER A 103 8.41 10.53 14.59
C SER A 103 8.63 11.42 15.82
N ALA A 104 8.40 10.91 17.04
CA ALA A 104 8.64 11.64 18.29
C ALA A 104 10.13 11.91 18.50
N LEU A 105 10.99 10.92 18.26
CA LEU A 105 12.44 11.07 18.39
C LEU A 105 13.01 12.05 17.37
N THR A 106 12.34 12.24 16.22
CA THR A 106 12.75 13.25 15.23
C THR A 106 12.81 14.66 15.83
N VAL A 107 11.99 14.96 16.84
CA VAL A 107 11.99 16.29 17.51
C VAL A 107 13.34 16.61 18.18
N PHE A 108 14.09 15.61 18.60
CA PHE A 108 15.35 15.73 19.33
C PHE A 108 16.58 15.57 18.43
N VAL A 109 16.40 15.42 17.12
CA VAL A 109 17.54 15.27 16.21
C VAL A 109 18.32 16.59 16.13
N ASN A 110 19.65 16.46 16.17
CA ASN A 110 20.61 17.56 16.00
C ASN A 110 21.80 17.14 15.13
N GLN A 111 21.86 15.88 14.73
CA GLN A 111 22.88 15.30 13.85
C GLN A 111 22.21 14.57 12.69
N SER A 112 22.78 14.67 11.49
CA SER A 112 22.21 14.09 10.28
C SER A 112 22.06 12.57 10.31
N TRP A 113 22.93 11.83 11.00
CA TRP A 113 22.81 10.38 11.13
C TRP A 113 21.58 9.94 11.95
N GLN A 114 21.09 10.80 12.86
CA GLN A 114 19.91 10.51 13.67
C GLN A 114 18.64 10.44 12.82
N ILE A 115 18.56 11.28 11.75
CA ILE A 115 17.42 11.23 10.82
C ILE A 115 17.42 9.91 10.03
N LEU A 116 18.58 9.32 9.75
CA LEU A 116 18.68 8.01 9.10
C LEU A 116 18.09 6.90 10.00
N LEU A 117 18.29 7.00 11.33
CA LEU A 117 17.72 6.05 12.29
C LEU A 117 16.22 6.28 12.48
N THR A 118 15.78 7.53 12.66
CA THR A 118 14.37 7.84 12.96
C THR A 118 13.50 7.63 11.71
N TRP A 119 13.80 8.34 10.62
CA TRP A 119 13.00 8.25 9.37
C TRP A 119 13.28 6.96 8.60
N GLY A 120 14.57 6.64 8.44
CA GLY A 120 15.00 5.49 7.64
C GLY A 120 14.62 4.18 8.31
N LEU A 121 15.22 3.89 9.47
CA LEU A 121 15.13 2.57 10.09
C LEU A 121 13.82 2.36 10.85
N LEU A 122 13.54 3.18 11.88
CA LEU A 122 12.39 2.95 12.76
C LEU A 122 11.07 3.04 12.00
N ILE A 123 10.87 4.16 11.29
CA ILE A 123 9.63 4.37 10.57
C ILE A 123 9.54 3.45 9.35
N GLY A 124 10.66 3.17 8.66
CA GLY A 124 10.69 2.26 7.51
C GLY A 124 10.26 0.84 7.87
N LEU A 125 10.74 0.28 8.98
CA LEU A 125 10.31 -1.03 9.49
C LEU A 125 8.83 -1.01 9.91
N GLY A 126 8.39 0.06 10.59
CA GLY A 126 7.00 0.22 11.00
C GLY A 126 6.04 0.26 9.80
N THR A 127 6.29 1.16 8.86
CA THR A 127 5.43 1.31 7.67
C THR A 127 5.44 0.07 6.77
N GLY A 128 6.60 -0.57 6.59
CA GLY A 128 6.74 -1.79 5.79
C GLY A 128 5.94 -2.97 6.34
N SER A 129 5.83 -3.07 7.67
CA SER A 129 5.00 -4.10 8.32
C SER A 129 3.50 -3.89 8.10
N MET A 130 3.07 -2.71 7.66
CA MET A 130 1.68 -2.34 7.41
C MET A 130 1.36 -2.07 5.93
N ALA A 131 2.17 -2.58 5.01
CA ALA A 131 1.95 -2.46 3.58
C ALA A 131 0.67 -3.19 3.12
N LEU A 132 0.46 -3.29 1.81
CA LEU A 132 -0.72 -3.92 1.17
C LEU A 132 -1.11 -5.29 1.76
N VAL A 133 -0.13 -6.05 2.27
CA VAL A 133 -0.33 -7.36 2.87
C VAL A 133 -1.21 -7.30 4.12
N PHE A 134 -1.11 -6.24 4.93
CA PHE A 134 -1.95 -6.06 6.13
C PHE A 134 -3.44 -6.02 5.79
N ALA A 135 -3.82 -5.20 4.80
CA ALA A 135 -5.21 -5.10 4.36
C ALA A 135 -5.75 -6.44 3.84
N ALA A 136 -4.95 -7.14 3.04
CA ALA A 136 -5.31 -8.46 2.53
C ALA A 136 -5.43 -9.50 3.66
N THR A 137 -4.53 -9.49 4.64
CA THR A 137 -4.57 -10.40 5.80
C THR A 137 -5.84 -10.21 6.61
N ILE A 138 -6.21 -8.96 6.95
CA ILE A 138 -7.48 -8.66 7.65
C ILE A 138 -8.68 -9.17 6.86
N ALA A 139 -8.76 -8.83 5.57
CA ALA A 139 -9.91 -9.20 4.74
C ALA A 139 -10.03 -10.73 4.58
N ASN A 140 -8.93 -11.42 4.36
CA ASN A 140 -8.95 -12.88 4.18
C ASN A 140 -9.26 -13.64 5.48
N THR A 141 -8.83 -13.10 6.63
CA THR A 141 -9.06 -13.77 7.93
C THR A 141 -10.47 -13.51 8.46
N TRP A 142 -11.01 -12.31 8.30
CA TRP A 142 -12.24 -11.87 8.97
C TRP A 142 -13.49 -11.90 8.08
N PHE A 143 -13.34 -11.99 6.75
CA PHE A 143 -14.46 -11.89 5.80
C PHE A 143 -14.48 -13.08 4.84
N ALA A 144 -15.59 -13.84 4.81
CA ALA A 144 -15.91 -14.81 3.78
C ALA A 144 -16.55 -14.13 2.58
N LYS A 145 -17.48 -13.19 2.83
CA LYS A 145 -18.13 -12.32 1.82
C LYS A 145 -17.50 -10.91 1.84
N SER A 146 -17.56 -10.19 0.73
CA SER A 146 -17.12 -8.79 0.59
C SER A 146 -15.62 -8.54 0.80
N ARG A 147 -14.75 -9.55 0.63
CA ARG A 147 -13.28 -9.42 0.79
C ARG A 147 -12.71 -8.29 -0.07
N GLY A 148 -13.11 -8.20 -1.34
CA GLY A 148 -12.65 -7.17 -2.26
C GLY A 148 -13.00 -5.76 -1.80
N LEU A 149 -14.23 -5.56 -1.31
CA LEU A 149 -14.67 -4.28 -0.74
C LEU A 149 -13.81 -3.89 0.47
N VAL A 150 -13.57 -4.83 1.39
CA VAL A 150 -12.78 -4.57 2.60
C VAL A 150 -11.32 -4.25 2.25
N ILE A 151 -10.71 -4.99 1.32
CA ILE A 151 -9.36 -4.68 0.83
C ILE A 151 -9.33 -3.28 0.22
N GLY A 152 -10.32 -2.94 -0.62
CA GLY A 152 -10.43 -1.62 -1.24
C GLY A 152 -10.54 -0.49 -0.22
N VAL A 153 -11.43 -0.63 0.78
CA VAL A 153 -11.61 0.35 1.85
C VAL A 153 -10.34 0.50 2.70
N LEU A 154 -9.71 -0.61 3.08
CA LEU A 154 -8.47 -0.56 3.86
C LEU A 154 -7.31 0.05 3.08
N THR A 155 -7.20 -0.25 1.79
CA THR A 155 -6.18 0.36 0.91
C THR A 155 -6.43 1.85 0.73
N ALA A 156 -7.71 2.26 0.58
CA ALA A 156 -8.09 3.67 0.54
C ALA A 156 -7.74 4.41 1.85
N GLY A 157 -7.75 3.72 3.00
CA GLY A 157 -7.31 4.29 4.28
C GLY A 157 -5.86 4.79 4.25
N SER A 158 -4.98 4.10 3.52
CA SER A 158 -3.59 4.54 3.34
C SER A 158 -3.47 5.83 2.50
N ALA A 159 -4.25 5.95 1.44
CA ALA A 159 -4.31 7.16 0.62
C ALA A 159 -5.02 8.30 1.37
N ALA A 160 -6.15 8.00 2.02
CA ALA A 160 -6.88 8.97 2.84
C ALA A 160 -6.02 9.54 3.98
N GLY A 161 -5.19 8.71 4.63
CA GLY A 161 -4.26 9.17 5.65
C GLY A 161 -3.27 10.20 5.11
N GLN A 162 -2.72 9.98 3.93
CA GLN A 162 -1.83 10.94 3.27
C GLN A 162 -2.55 12.27 2.98
N LEU A 163 -3.78 12.20 2.44
CA LEU A 163 -4.60 13.39 2.15
C LEU A 163 -4.95 14.19 3.41
N VAL A 164 -5.32 13.49 4.48
CA VAL A 164 -5.71 14.12 5.75
C VAL A 164 -4.51 14.78 6.42
N PHE A 165 -3.38 14.09 6.52
CA PHE A 165 -2.23 14.61 7.27
C PHE A 165 -1.45 15.69 6.52
N LEU A 166 -1.36 15.64 5.18
CA LEU A 166 -0.49 16.52 4.41
C LEU A 166 -0.74 18.02 4.64
N PRO A 167 -1.99 18.54 4.56
CA PRO A 167 -2.25 19.95 4.84
C PRO A 167 -1.94 20.35 6.28
N PHE A 168 -2.24 19.47 7.25
CA PHE A 168 -1.95 19.74 8.67
C PHE A 168 -0.45 19.75 8.96
N ILE A 169 0.30 18.82 8.38
CA ILE A 169 1.76 18.77 8.49
C ILE A 169 2.36 20.04 7.90
N ALA A 170 1.90 20.47 6.71
CA ALA A 170 2.39 21.68 6.07
C ALA A 170 2.07 22.96 6.88
N ALA A 171 0.87 23.08 7.42
CA ALA A 171 0.48 24.20 8.25
C ALA A 171 1.29 24.24 9.56
N LEU A 172 1.49 23.10 10.23
CA LEU A 172 2.28 23.03 11.45
C LEU A 172 3.79 23.19 11.20
N ALA A 173 4.29 22.80 10.04
CA ALA A 173 5.69 22.98 9.70
C ALA A 173 6.08 24.48 9.62
N GLN A 174 5.13 25.33 9.24
CA GLN A 174 5.33 26.80 9.21
C GLN A 174 5.18 27.42 10.61
N SER A 175 4.22 26.96 11.44
CA SER A 175 4.00 27.48 12.80
C SER A 175 3.21 26.47 13.64
N PRO A 176 3.74 25.89 14.71
CA PRO A 176 4.95 26.19 15.49
C PRO A 176 6.27 25.63 14.94
N GLY A 177 6.29 25.05 13.73
CA GLY A 177 7.48 24.53 13.08
C GLY A 177 7.48 23.01 12.92
N TRP A 178 8.49 22.49 12.23
CA TRP A 178 8.60 21.06 11.86
C TRP A 178 8.55 20.10 13.07
N ARG A 179 8.94 20.54 14.26
CA ARG A 179 8.82 19.76 15.49
C ARG A 179 7.37 19.48 15.85
N GLY A 180 6.51 20.50 15.72
CA GLY A 180 5.06 20.38 15.91
C GLY A 180 4.43 19.40 14.92
N ALA A 181 4.84 19.47 13.66
CA ALA A 181 4.40 18.54 12.61
C ALA A 181 4.84 17.09 12.93
N SER A 182 6.08 16.88 13.37
CA SER A 182 6.58 15.56 13.77
C SER A 182 5.81 14.98 14.97
N LEU A 183 5.45 15.82 15.95
CA LEU A 183 4.62 15.41 17.10
C LEU A 183 3.20 15.08 16.68
N LEU A 184 2.59 15.78 15.73
CA LEU A 184 1.27 15.41 15.18
C LEU A 184 1.29 14.00 14.59
N ILE A 185 2.31 13.68 13.80
CA ILE A 185 2.46 12.34 13.20
C ILE A 185 2.63 11.28 14.29
N ALA A 186 3.49 11.56 15.28
CA ALA A 186 3.69 10.68 16.42
C ALA A 186 2.38 10.44 17.20
N ALA A 187 1.65 11.51 17.51
CA ALA A 187 0.37 11.44 18.21
C ALA A 187 -0.66 10.65 17.39
N GLY A 188 -0.76 10.89 16.08
CA GLY A 188 -1.68 10.16 15.19
C GLY A 188 -1.41 8.66 15.16
N ALA A 189 -0.15 8.25 15.08
CA ALA A 189 0.21 6.83 15.13
C ALA A 189 -0.01 6.21 16.51
N LEU A 190 0.44 6.88 17.58
CA LEU A 190 0.35 6.35 18.95
C LEU A 190 -1.08 6.33 19.49
N ALA A 191 -1.94 7.27 19.10
CA ALA A 191 -3.34 7.30 19.53
C ALA A 191 -4.13 6.07 19.07
N VAL A 192 -3.70 5.44 17.97
CA VAL A 192 -4.33 4.22 17.45
C VAL A 192 -3.86 2.96 18.18
N VAL A 193 -2.71 2.97 18.84
CA VAL A 193 -2.17 1.80 19.55
C VAL A 193 -3.15 1.23 20.60
N PRO A 194 -3.74 2.03 21.51
CA PRO A 194 -4.73 1.52 22.45
C PRO A 194 -5.95 0.88 21.76
N LEU A 195 -6.41 1.45 20.65
CA LEU A 195 -7.52 0.90 19.87
C LEU A 195 -7.15 -0.47 19.30
N VAL A 196 -5.95 -0.60 18.74
CA VAL A 196 -5.41 -1.87 18.24
C VAL A 196 -5.30 -2.89 19.36
N LEU A 197 -4.72 -2.53 20.50
CA LEU A 197 -4.57 -3.43 21.64
C LEU A 197 -5.93 -3.84 22.25
N ARG A 198 -6.97 -3.02 22.18
CA ARG A 198 -8.29 -3.30 22.76
C ARG A 198 -9.22 -4.06 21.84
N TRP A 199 -9.24 -3.73 20.53
CA TRP A 199 -10.28 -4.22 19.60
C TRP A 199 -9.73 -5.04 18.44
N LEU A 200 -8.47 -4.89 18.02
CA LEU A 200 -7.91 -5.75 16.97
C LEU A 200 -7.70 -7.15 17.56
N ARG A 201 -8.22 -8.18 16.87
CA ARG A 201 -8.07 -9.60 17.24
C ARG A 201 -7.37 -10.33 16.11
N ASN A 202 -6.66 -11.41 16.44
CA ASN A 202 -5.89 -12.14 15.43
C ASN A 202 -6.79 -12.95 14.50
N SER A 203 -7.87 -13.55 15.05
CA SER A 203 -8.80 -14.36 14.29
C SER A 203 -10.24 -14.24 14.82
N PRO A 204 -11.26 -14.55 14.00
CA PRO A 204 -12.65 -14.66 14.45
C PRO A 204 -12.83 -15.67 15.59
N ALA A 205 -12.08 -16.78 15.56
CA ALA A 205 -12.11 -17.80 16.60
C ALA A 205 -11.72 -17.26 17.99
N ASP A 206 -10.85 -16.23 18.09
CA ASP A 206 -10.47 -15.60 19.35
C ASP A 206 -11.64 -14.95 20.10
N VAL A 207 -12.73 -14.68 19.39
CA VAL A 207 -13.96 -14.07 19.92
C VAL A 207 -15.18 -14.97 19.72
N GLY A 208 -14.99 -16.24 19.35
CA GLY A 208 -16.05 -17.23 19.25
C GLY A 208 -17.04 -16.99 18.11
N VAL A 209 -16.60 -16.35 17.00
CA VAL A 209 -17.46 -16.10 15.83
C VAL A 209 -16.84 -16.69 14.58
N LEU A 210 -17.68 -16.96 13.58
CA LEU A 210 -17.23 -17.31 12.21
C LEU A 210 -16.81 -16.03 11.45
N PRO A 211 -16.03 -16.13 10.37
CA PRO A 211 -15.79 -15.02 9.47
C PRO A 211 -17.10 -14.43 8.96
N TYR A 212 -17.15 -13.11 8.77
CA TYR A 212 -18.36 -12.43 8.29
C TYR A 212 -18.83 -12.98 6.95
N GLY A 213 -20.10 -13.49 6.93
CA GLY A 213 -20.71 -14.10 5.76
C GLY A 213 -20.31 -15.56 5.50
N ALA A 214 -19.63 -16.23 6.44
CA ALA A 214 -19.52 -17.68 6.45
C ALA A 214 -20.85 -18.29 6.91
N GLU A 215 -21.25 -19.37 6.28
CA GLU A 215 -22.41 -20.17 6.69
C GLU A 215 -21.98 -21.11 7.81
N GLU A 216 -22.84 -21.28 8.83
CA GLU A 216 -22.62 -22.33 9.83
C GLU A 216 -22.64 -23.69 9.11
N PRO A 217 -21.70 -24.60 9.40
CA PRO A 217 -21.79 -25.96 8.88
C PRO A 217 -23.12 -26.58 9.35
N ASP A 218 -23.93 -27.06 8.42
CA ASP A 218 -25.17 -27.77 8.77
C ASP A 218 -24.87 -28.84 9.81
N ALA A 219 -25.50 -28.77 10.98
CA ALA A 219 -25.31 -29.73 12.06
C ALA A 219 -25.63 -31.16 11.63
N GLY A 220 -26.38 -31.33 10.51
CA GLY A 220 -26.66 -32.60 9.88
C GLY A 220 -25.47 -33.22 9.13
N ALA A 221 -24.59 -32.40 8.55
CA ALA A 221 -23.40 -32.88 7.82
C ALA A 221 -22.31 -33.40 8.77
N ALA A 222 -22.17 -32.80 9.95
CA ALA A 222 -21.20 -33.26 10.95
C ALA A 222 -21.49 -34.64 11.57
N VAL A 223 -22.74 -35.07 11.53
CA VAL A 223 -23.16 -36.42 12.02
C VAL A 223 -22.94 -37.49 10.95
N ALA A 224 -23.03 -37.11 9.67
CA ALA A 224 -22.81 -38.05 8.55
C ALA A 224 -21.32 -38.40 8.38
N GLU A 225 -20.41 -37.44 8.68
CA GLU A 225 -18.96 -37.64 8.49
C GLU A 225 -18.31 -38.52 9.56
N LYS A 226 -18.94 -38.70 10.72
CA LYS A 226 -18.46 -39.62 11.78
C LYS A 226 -18.72 -41.10 11.46
N ASN A 227 -19.54 -41.39 10.47
CA ASN A 227 -19.94 -42.76 10.14
C ASN A 227 -19.35 -43.31 8.83
N THR A 228 -18.52 -42.54 8.15
CA THR A 228 -17.84 -43.00 6.92
C THR A 228 -16.34 -43.06 7.18
N THR A 229 -15.79 -44.26 7.28
CA THR A 229 -14.33 -44.51 7.21
C THR A 229 -13.87 -44.14 5.82
N ALA A 230 -13.43 -42.89 5.63
CA ALA A 230 -13.02 -42.34 4.36
C ALA A 230 -11.50 -42.29 4.23
N ASP A 231 -11.05 -42.73 3.06
CA ASP A 231 -9.68 -42.72 2.53
C ASP A 231 -8.99 -41.36 2.68
N PRO A 232 -7.75 -41.28 3.24
CA PRO A 232 -7.05 -40.01 3.51
C PRO A 232 -6.68 -39.20 2.26
N GLN A 233 -6.85 -39.71 1.06
CA GLN A 233 -6.44 -39.03 -0.18
C GLN A 233 -7.50 -38.10 -0.81
N LEU A 234 -8.75 -38.12 -0.35
CA LEU A 234 -9.84 -37.29 -0.91
C LEU A 234 -10.14 -36.01 -0.12
N ALA A 235 -9.46 -35.76 1.01
CA ALA A 235 -9.72 -34.61 1.89
C ALA A 235 -9.11 -33.26 1.42
N SER A 236 -8.39 -33.24 0.29
CA SER A 236 -7.64 -32.04 -0.14
C SER A 236 -8.37 -31.11 -1.12
N SER A 237 -9.62 -31.36 -1.47
CA SER A 237 -10.35 -30.64 -2.52
C SER A 237 -11.67 -29.98 -2.12
N GLN A 238 -11.97 -29.83 -0.82
CA GLN A 238 -13.17 -29.09 -0.40
C GLN A 238 -12.92 -27.59 -0.24
N PRO A 239 -13.74 -26.71 -0.86
CA PRO A 239 -13.65 -25.26 -0.66
C PRO A 239 -14.31 -24.90 0.67
N GLY A 240 -13.53 -24.88 1.76
CA GLY A 240 -14.02 -24.52 3.09
C GLY A 240 -13.15 -24.96 4.25
N SER A 241 -12.15 -25.79 4.04
CA SER A 241 -11.18 -26.14 5.07
C SER A 241 -10.35 -24.92 5.46
N VAL A 242 -10.49 -24.47 6.71
CA VAL A 242 -9.58 -23.52 7.33
C VAL A 242 -8.16 -24.08 7.16
N PRO A 243 -7.22 -23.37 6.51
CA PRO A 243 -5.86 -23.89 6.38
C PRO A 243 -5.32 -24.12 7.78
N ALA A 244 -4.89 -25.36 8.07
CA ALA A 244 -4.10 -25.65 9.26
C ALA A 244 -2.99 -24.61 9.37
N LYS A 245 -2.67 -24.16 10.61
CA LYS A 245 -1.59 -23.21 10.91
C LYS A 245 -0.36 -23.56 10.04
N ALA A 246 -0.23 -22.89 8.90
CA ALA A 246 0.96 -23.02 8.08
C ALA A 246 2.11 -22.44 8.88
N ASP A 247 3.16 -23.21 9.11
CA ASP A 247 4.36 -22.74 9.78
C ASP A 247 4.83 -21.44 9.10
N SER A 248 4.99 -20.37 9.86
CA SER A 248 5.42 -19.05 9.39
C SER A 248 6.77 -19.10 8.66
N ALA A 249 7.64 -20.08 8.99
CA ALA A 249 8.84 -20.40 8.23
C ALA A 249 8.50 -20.80 6.78
N ASN A 250 7.39 -21.51 6.58
CA ASN A 250 6.94 -21.94 5.26
C ASN A 250 6.46 -20.76 4.38
N ALA A 251 5.84 -19.72 4.94
CA ALA A 251 5.36 -18.57 4.17
C ALA A 251 6.54 -17.73 3.61
N ALA A 252 7.56 -17.44 4.43
CA ALA A 252 8.77 -16.73 3.99
C ALA A 252 9.56 -17.54 2.96
N VAL A 253 9.74 -18.84 3.19
CA VAL A 253 10.40 -19.77 2.26
C VAL A 253 9.62 -19.83 0.94
N ARG A 254 8.28 -19.93 1.01
CA ARG A 254 7.42 -19.90 -0.18
C ARG A 254 7.60 -18.60 -0.97
N ALA A 255 7.63 -17.43 -0.33
CA ALA A 255 7.84 -16.16 -0.99
C ALA A 255 9.18 -16.14 -1.78
N LEU A 256 10.27 -16.64 -1.18
CA LEU A 256 11.57 -16.74 -1.83
C LEU A 256 11.59 -17.77 -2.97
N GLN A 257 10.92 -18.92 -2.79
CA GLN A 257 10.79 -19.93 -3.84
C GLN A 257 10.02 -19.40 -5.04
N VAL A 258 8.92 -18.65 -4.79
CA VAL A 258 8.14 -17.99 -5.85
C VAL A 258 9.00 -16.96 -6.58
N LEU A 259 9.77 -16.15 -5.86
CA LEU A 259 10.73 -15.21 -6.48
C LEU A 259 11.74 -15.96 -7.37
N LYS A 260 12.34 -17.04 -6.86
CA LYS A 260 13.31 -17.86 -7.64
C LYS A 260 12.69 -18.45 -8.90
N ARG A 261 11.41 -18.83 -8.89
CA ARG A 261 10.67 -19.29 -10.09
C ARG A 261 10.34 -18.13 -11.03
N ALA A 262 9.78 -17.05 -10.49
CA ALA A 262 9.37 -15.88 -11.26
C ALA A 262 10.57 -15.20 -11.95
N SER A 263 11.74 -15.12 -11.30
CA SER A 263 12.94 -14.51 -11.85
C SER A 263 13.48 -15.20 -13.13
N LYS A 264 13.03 -16.42 -13.42
CA LYS A 264 13.34 -17.13 -14.69
C LYS A 264 12.44 -16.70 -15.85
N VAL A 265 11.36 -15.95 -15.58
CA VAL A 265 10.38 -15.53 -16.57
C VAL A 265 10.65 -14.07 -16.98
N ARG A 266 10.81 -13.81 -18.27
CA ARG A 266 11.11 -12.44 -18.78
C ARG A 266 10.05 -11.43 -18.41
N THR A 267 8.78 -11.83 -18.40
CA THR A 267 7.65 -10.97 -18.01
C THR A 267 7.79 -10.45 -16.58
N PHE A 268 8.35 -11.23 -15.63
CA PHE A 268 8.65 -10.77 -14.28
C PHE A 268 9.56 -9.54 -14.28
N TRP A 269 10.67 -9.59 -15.01
CA TRP A 269 11.64 -8.49 -15.09
C TRP A 269 11.08 -7.26 -15.82
N ALA A 270 10.25 -7.47 -16.84
CA ALA A 270 9.56 -6.38 -17.53
C ALA A 270 8.59 -5.64 -16.58
N LEU A 271 7.80 -6.39 -15.79
CA LEU A 271 6.90 -5.82 -14.79
C LEU A 271 7.67 -5.18 -13.64
N ALA A 272 8.72 -5.82 -13.13
CA ALA A 272 9.56 -5.30 -12.05
C ALA A 272 10.26 -4.00 -12.47
N ALA A 273 10.83 -3.94 -13.68
CA ALA A 273 11.47 -2.74 -14.22
C ALA A 273 10.46 -1.59 -14.45
N GLY A 274 9.34 -1.88 -15.12
CA GLY A 274 8.29 -0.88 -15.31
C GLY A 274 7.75 -0.35 -13.98
N PHE A 275 7.53 -1.24 -13.02
CA PHE A 275 7.00 -0.84 -11.71
C PHE A 275 8.05 -0.16 -10.82
N ALA A 276 9.35 -0.46 -10.99
CA ALA A 276 10.44 0.30 -10.38
C ALA A 276 10.46 1.76 -10.90
N ILE A 277 10.25 1.95 -12.21
CA ILE A 277 10.13 3.29 -12.81
C ILE A 277 8.85 3.99 -12.29
N CYS A 278 7.76 3.28 -12.11
CA CYS A 278 6.56 3.82 -11.47
C CYS A 278 6.90 4.37 -10.08
N GLY A 279 7.55 3.57 -9.23
CA GLY A 279 7.99 4.00 -7.90
C GLY A 279 8.93 5.19 -7.93
N ALA A 280 9.89 5.16 -8.85
CA ALA A 280 10.84 6.24 -9.06
C ALA A 280 10.14 7.58 -9.33
N THR A 281 9.15 7.57 -10.19
CA THR A 281 8.44 8.78 -10.65
C THR A 281 7.33 9.23 -9.71
N THR A 282 6.72 8.32 -8.92
CA THR A 282 5.68 8.65 -7.94
C THR A 282 6.29 8.95 -6.57
N ASN A 283 6.47 7.92 -5.73
CA ASN A 283 6.91 8.09 -4.34
C ASN A 283 8.33 8.66 -4.23
N GLY A 284 9.23 8.24 -5.13
CA GLY A 284 10.63 8.66 -5.11
C GLY A 284 10.80 10.13 -5.49
N LEU A 285 10.23 10.53 -6.60
CA LEU A 285 10.46 11.89 -7.13
C LEU A 285 9.32 12.85 -6.72
N ILE A 286 8.10 12.65 -7.16
CA ILE A 286 7.00 13.58 -6.84
C ILE A 286 6.70 13.56 -5.33
N GLY A 287 6.52 12.39 -4.72
CA GLY A 287 6.16 12.30 -3.30
C GLY A 287 7.20 12.89 -2.35
N THR A 288 8.48 12.90 -2.76
CA THR A 288 9.59 13.37 -1.93
C THR A 288 10.03 14.79 -2.29
N HIS A 289 10.13 15.11 -3.59
CA HIS A 289 10.81 16.31 -4.06
C HIS A 289 9.90 17.36 -4.73
N PHE A 290 8.59 17.10 -4.90
CA PHE A 290 7.70 18.09 -5.50
C PHE A 290 7.62 19.37 -4.66
N ILE A 291 7.43 19.24 -3.33
CA ILE A 291 7.33 20.39 -2.43
C ILE A 291 8.65 21.18 -2.38
N PRO A 292 9.82 20.55 -2.14
CA PRO A 292 11.10 21.25 -2.22
C PRO A 292 11.36 21.89 -3.59
N SER A 293 11.00 21.22 -4.68
CA SER A 293 11.15 21.77 -6.03
C SER A 293 10.22 22.98 -6.28
N ALA A 294 9.00 22.94 -5.78
CA ALA A 294 8.06 24.06 -5.86
C ALA A 294 8.56 25.25 -5.01
N HIS A 295 9.12 24.98 -3.82
CA HIS A 295 9.75 25.99 -2.96
C HIS A 295 10.92 26.69 -3.67
N ASP A 296 11.78 25.94 -4.36
CA ASP A 296 12.89 26.51 -5.17
C ASP A 296 12.40 27.49 -6.25
N HIS A 297 11.14 27.38 -6.68
CA HIS A 297 10.49 28.29 -7.65
C HIS A 297 9.61 29.36 -6.97
N GLY A 298 9.72 29.51 -5.63
CA GLY A 298 9.02 30.55 -4.86
C GLY A 298 7.56 30.20 -4.50
N MET A 299 7.11 28.95 -4.72
CA MET A 299 5.78 28.53 -4.30
C MET A 299 5.76 28.23 -2.79
N PRO A 300 4.76 28.73 -2.02
CA PRO A 300 4.60 28.36 -0.63
C PRO A 300 4.43 26.86 -0.44
N GLU A 301 5.09 26.26 0.56
CA GLU A 301 5.03 24.82 0.84
C GLU A 301 3.61 24.31 1.10
N THR A 302 2.78 25.12 1.77
CA THR A 302 1.36 24.81 2.01
C THR A 302 0.56 24.70 0.71
N THR A 303 0.85 25.56 -0.28
CA THR A 303 0.25 25.53 -1.60
C THR A 303 0.67 24.25 -2.33
N ALA A 304 1.97 23.94 -2.36
CA ALA A 304 2.50 22.74 -2.97
C ALA A 304 1.94 21.45 -2.30
N ALA A 305 1.84 21.45 -0.97
CA ALA A 305 1.20 20.37 -0.22
C ALA A 305 -0.29 20.21 -0.57
N GLY A 306 -1.00 21.33 -0.74
CA GLY A 306 -2.38 21.35 -1.21
C GLY A 306 -2.53 20.72 -2.61
N LEU A 307 -1.63 21.04 -3.54
CA LEU A 307 -1.61 20.43 -4.87
C LEU A 307 -1.40 18.91 -4.82
N LEU A 308 -0.49 18.43 -3.97
CA LEU A 308 -0.31 16.98 -3.75
C LEU A 308 -1.53 16.31 -3.09
N ALA A 309 -2.24 17.02 -2.22
CA ALA A 309 -3.49 16.51 -1.68
C ALA A 309 -4.55 16.34 -2.78
N VAL A 310 -4.63 17.28 -3.73
CA VAL A 310 -5.51 17.18 -4.91
C VAL A 310 -5.09 16.00 -5.79
N VAL A 311 -3.79 15.77 -6.03
CA VAL A 311 -3.29 14.56 -6.71
C VAL A 311 -3.87 13.30 -6.08
N GLY A 312 -3.86 13.21 -4.75
CA GLY A 312 -4.40 12.03 -4.05
C GLY A 312 -5.92 11.86 -4.19
N ILE A 313 -6.71 12.95 -4.32
CA ILE A 313 -8.14 12.85 -4.61
C ILE A 313 -8.36 12.23 -6.00
N PHE A 314 -7.64 12.72 -7.00
CA PHE A 314 -7.75 12.22 -8.37
C PHE A 314 -7.14 10.82 -8.53
N ASP A 315 -6.18 10.41 -7.69
CA ASP A 315 -5.66 9.05 -7.61
C ASP A 315 -6.75 8.03 -7.32
N ILE A 316 -7.64 8.32 -6.40
CA ILE A 316 -8.77 7.44 -6.08
C ILE A 316 -9.65 7.23 -7.33
N LEU A 317 -9.99 8.30 -8.03
CA LEU A 317 -10.78 8.24 -9.24
C LEU A 317 -10.04 7.50 -10.37
N GLY A 318 -8.76 7.81 -10.55
CA GLY A 318 -7.91 7.19 -11.57
C GLY A 318 -7.72 5.70 -11.35
N THR A 319 -7.51 5.27 -10.12
CA THR A 319 -7.34 3.85 -9.76
C THR A 319 -8.63 3.05 -10.03
N ILE A 320 -9.80 3.61 -9.69
CA ILE A 320 -11.11 2.99 -9.99
C ILE A 320 -11.30 2.88 -11.51
N ALA A 321 -11.06 3.96 -12.23
CA ALA A 321 -11.18 4.00 -13.70
C ALA A 321 -10.20 3.01 -14.36
N SER A 322 -8.97 2.93 -13.88
CA SER A 322 -7.96 1.98 -14.37
C SER A 322 -8.36 0.53 -14.14
N GLY A 323 -8.96 0.21 -12.98
CA GLY A 323 -9.53 -1.11 -12.73
C GLY A 323 -10.58 -1.47 -13.78
N TRP A 324 -11.53 -0.58 -14.02
CA TRP A 324 -12.58 -0.75 -15.02
C TRP A 324 -12.03 -0.88 -16.47
N LEU A 325 -11.00 -0.08 -16.81
CA LEU A 325 -10.32 -0.16 -18.10
C LEU A 325 -9.55 -1.48 -18.26
N THR A 326 -8.92 -1.98 -17.19
CA THR A 326 -8.14 -3.24 -17.19
C THR A 326 -9.01 -4.45 -17.53
N ASP A 327 -10.30 -4.44 -17.16
CA ASP A 327 -11.24 -5.50 -17.48
C ASP A 327 -11.68 -5.49 -18.96
N ARG A 328 -11.51 -4.36 -19.66
CA ARG A 328 -12.00 -4.15 -21.05
C ARG A 328 -10.90 -4.06 -22.10
N PHE A 329 -9.74 -3.52 -21.72
CA PHE A 329 -8.63 -3.28 -22.62
C PHE A 329 -7.42 -4.16 -22.29
N ASN A 330 -6.50 -4.24 -23.23
CA ASN A 330 -5.27 -5.01 -23.01
C ASN A 330 -4.39 -4.34 -21.94
N PRO A 331 -4.12 -5.00 -20.78
CA PRO A 331 -3.40 -4.39 -19.67
C PRO A 331 -2.01 -3.84 -20.03
N LYS A 332 -1.30 -4.45 -20.99
CA LYS A 332 0.03 -3.96 -21.42
C LYS A 332 -0.05 -2.66 -22.23
N ILE A 333 -1.11 -2.45 -23.00
CA ILE A 333 -1.33 -1.20 -23.74
C ILE A 333 -1.70 -0.10 -22.77
N LEU A 334 -2.53 -0.41 -21.75
CA LEU A 334 -2.85 0.53 -20.68
C LEU A 334 -1.59 0.96 -19.93
N LEU A 335 -0.71 0.01 -19.55
CA LEU A 335 0.57 0.34 -18.91
C LEU A 335 1.43 1.25 -19.78
N ALA A 336 1.56 0.94 -21.06
CA ALA A 336 2.35 1.75 -21.98
C ALA A 336 1.79 3.17 -22.09
N ALA A 337 0.47 3.31 -22.18
CA ALA A 337 -0.19 4.62 -22.22
C ALA A 337 0.02 5.42 -20.93
N TYR A 338 -0.20 4.80 -19.76
CA TYR A 338 -0.01 5.45 -18.46
C TYR A 338 1.43 5.94 -18.29
N TYR A 339 2.43 5.10 -18.56
CA TYR A 339 3.82 5.55 -18.49
C TYR A 339 4.13 6.67 -19.48
N GLN A 340 3.60 6.63 -20.68
CA GLN A 340 3.86 7.68 -21.66
C GLN A 340 3.22 9.02 -21.26
N PHE A 341 1.97 9.02 -20.78
CA PHE A 341 1.31 10.23 -20.28
C PHE A 341 2.03 10.81 -19.06
N ARG A 342 2.45 9.95 -18.12
CA ARG A 342 3.26 10.34 -16.97
C ARG A 342 4.58 10.99 -17.40
N GLY A 343 5.27 10.40 -18.35
CA GLY A 343 6.53 10.93 -18.87
C GLY A 343 6.36 12.32 -19.49
N ILE A 344 5.31 12.55 -20.26
CA ILE A 344 4.99 13.86 -20.83
C ILE A 344 4.72 14.87 -19.69
N GLY A 345 3.92 14.50 -18.69
CA GLY A 345 3.66 15.35 -17.53
C GLY A 345 4.94 15.77 -16.80
N LEU A 346 5.83 14.80 -16.52
CA LEU A 346 7.11 15.08 -15.85
C LEU A 346 8.07 15.94 -16.68
N LEU A 347 8.05 15.79 -18.00
CA LEU A 347 8.86 16.62 -18.89
C LEU A 347 8.41 18.09 -18.88
N VAL A 348 7.10 18.32 -18.76
CA VAL A 348 6.50 19.67 -18.76
C VAL A 348 6.53 20.30 -17.37
N LEU A 349 6.56 19.51 -16.29
CA LEU A 349 6.48 20.00 -14.91
C LEU A 349 7.44 21.15 -14.57
N PRO A 350 8.75 21.13 -14.95
CA PRO A 350 9.65 22.24 -14.65
C PRO A 350 9.21 23.59 -15.23
N LEU A 351 8.42 23.58 -16.31
CA LEU A 351 7.90 24.78 -16.96
C LEU A 351 6.64 25.31 -16.26
N LEU A 352 6.00 24.48 -15.44
CA LEU A 352 4.74 24.80 -14.74
C LEU A 352 5.00 25.31 -13.32
N LEU A 353 6.21 25.07 -12.76
CA LEU A 353 6.57 25.49 -11.43
C LEU A 353 6.82 27.02 -11.42
N GLY A 354 6.20 27.71 -10.46
CA GLY A 354 6.33 29.14 -10.27
C GLY A 354 5.79 29.56 -8.91
N SER A 355 5.87 30.84 -8.58
CA SER A 355 5.40 31.40 -7.30
C SER A 355 3.86 31.39 -7.18
N THR A 356 3.15 31.31 -8.30
CA THR A 356 1.68 31.26 -8.39
C THR A 356 1.21 29.97 -9.03
N VAL A 357 -0.03 29.56 -8.73
CA VAL A 357 -0.66 28.38 -9.31
C VAL A 357 -1.41 28.78 -10.57
N GLU A 358 -0.81 28.50 -11.72
CA GLU A 358 -1.44 28.71 -13.01
C GLU A 358 -2.43 27.57 -13.36
N PRO A 359 -3.43 27.81 -14.25
CA PRO A 359 -4.37 26.78 -14.68
C PRO A 359 -3.70 25.53 -15.26
N SER A 360 -2.56 25.68 -15.93
CA SER A 360 -1.73 24.60 -16.46
C SER A 360 -1.20 23.66 -15.35
N MET A 361 -0.83 24.20 -14.19
CA MET A 361 -0.45 23.42 -13.02
C MET A 361 -1.63 22.60 -12.48
N ILE A 362 -2.85 23.17 -12.47
CA ILE A 362 -4.05 22.43 -12.05
C ILE A 362 -4.32 21.26 -13.02
N ILE A 363 -4.19 21.47 -14.33
CA ILE A 363 -4.34 20.41 -15.34
C ILE A 363 -3.30 19.30 -15.07
N PHE A 364 -2.03 19.67 -14.84
CA PHE A 364 -0.99 18.70 -14.49
C PHE A 364 -1.37 17.88 -13.25
N VAL A 365 -1.80 18.53 -12.18
CA VAL A 365 -2.17 17.88 -10.90
C VAL A 365 -3.31 16.89 -11.09
N VAL A 366 -4.34 17.25 -11.84
CA VAL A 366 -5.49 16.39 -12.16
C VAL A 366 -5.05 15.18 -12.99
N VAL A 367 -4.34 15.41 -14.09
CA VAL A 367 -3.90 14.35 -15.00
C VAL A 367 -2.90 13.41 -14.30
N TYR A 368 -1.95 13.97 -13.57
CA TYR A 368 -0.96 13.20 -12.83
C TYR A 368 -1.61 12.40 -11.69
N GLY A 369 -2.61 12.98 -11.02
CA GLY A 369 -3.39 12.30 -9.99
C GLY A 369 -4.16 11.10 -10.55
N LEU A 370 -4.85 11.26 -11.66
CA LEU A 370 -5.55 10.16 -12.33
C LEU A 370 -4.62 9.00 -12.72
N ASP A 371 -3.34 9.28 -12.95
CA ASP A 371 -2.33 8.31 -13.33
C ASP A 371 -1.53 7.74 -12.13
N TRP A 372 -1.61 8.34 -10.94
CA TRP A 372 -0.71 8.07 -9.82
C TRP A 372 -0.57 6.57 -9.49
N VAL A 373 -1.66 5.86 -9.24
CA VAL A 373 -1.71 4.40 -8.96
C VAL A 373 -2.38 3.62 -10.10
N ALA A 374 -2.73 4.28 -11.21
CA ALA A 374 -3.42 3.65 -12.34
C ALA A 374 -2.67 2.46 -12.95
N THR A 375 -1.36 2.37 -12.77
CA THR A 375 -0.52 1.24 -13.23
C THR A 375 -0.71 -0.03 -12.41
N VAL A 376 -1.29 0.03 -11.19
CA VAL A 376 -1.44 -1.12 -10.27
C VAL A 376 -2.43 -2.17 -10.79
N PRO A 377 -3.68 -1.84 -11.18
CA PRO A 377 -4.64 -2.83 -11.66
C PRO A 377 -4.13 -3.64 -12.86
N PRO A 378 -3.61 -3.04 -13.94
CA PRO A 378 -3.12 -3.81 -15.09
C PRO A 378 -1.87 -4.63 -14.76
N THR A 379 -0.97 -4.16 -13.89
CA THR A 379 0.20 -4.92 -13.42
C THR A 379 -0.23 -6.17 -12.65
N ALA A 380 -1.17 -6.03 -11.71
CA ALA A 380 -1.72 -7.14 -10.95
C ALA A 380 -2.46 -8.15 -11.85
N ALA A 381 -3.18 -7.66 -12.86
CA ALA A 381 -3.85 -8.51 -13.84
C ALA A 381 -2.87 -9.34 -14.67
N ILE A 382 -1.76 -8.76 -15.12
CA ILE A 382 -0.71 -9.50 -15.85
C ILE A 382 -0.04 -10.51 -14.91
N CYS A 383 0.27 -10.15 -13.65
CA CYS A 383 0.83 -11.09 -12.68
C CYS A 383 -0.08 -12.32 -12.49
N ARG A 384 -1.39 -12.11 -12.29
CA ARG A 384 -2.35 -13.23 -12.18
C ARG A 384 -2.42 -14.08 -13.43
N LYS A 385 -2.41 -13.44 -14.61
CA LYS A 385 -2.52 -14.15 -15.90
C LYS A 385 -1.28 -15.00 -16.20
N VAL A 386 -0.09 -14.53 -15.87
CA VAL A 386 1.19 -15.18 -16.21
C VAL A 386 1.60 -16.21 -15.15
N PHE A 387 1.36 -15.91 -13.86
CA PHE A 387 1.87 -16.71 -12.74
C PHE A 387 0.75 -17.48 -11.99
N GLY A 388 -0.49 -17.38 -12.42
CA GLY A 388 -1.62 -18.15 -11.88
C GLY A 388 -1.77 -17.99 -10.36
N ALA A 389 -1.74 -19.10 -9.62
CA ALA A 389 -1.88 -19.13 -8.16
C ALA A 389 -0.78 -18.36 -7.41
N ASP A 390 0.42 -18.25 -7.98
CA ASP A 390 1.53 -17.49 -7.40
C ASP A 390 1.47 -15.99 -7.75
N GLY A 391 0.53 -15.56 -8.59
CA GLY A 391 0.45 -14.20 -9.15
C GLY A 391 0.39 -13.10 -8.09
N SER A 392 -0.26 -13.32 -6.95
CA SER A 392 -0.32 -12.35 -5.84
C SER A 392 1.02 -12.20 -5.13
N VAL A 393 1.76 -13.30 -4.94
CA VAL A 393 3.11 -13.28 -4.32
C VAL A 393 4.11 -12.62 -5.28
N VAL A 394 4.02 -12.92 -6.58
CA VAL A 394 4.83 -12.27 -7.62
C VAL A 394 4.55 -10.77 -7.66
N PHE A 395 3.29 -10.35 -7.58
CA PHE A 395 2.95 -8.93 -7.48
C PHE A 395 3.58 -8.26 -6.25
N GLY A 396 3.65 -8.96 -5.10
CA GLY A 396 4.37 -8.47 -3.92
C GLY A 396 5.85 -8.17 -4.20
N TRP A 397 6.53 -9.02 -4.97
CA TRP A 397 7.92 -8.79 -5.38
C TRP A 397 8.07 -7.66 -6.42
N VAL A 398 7.11 -7.54 -7.34
CA VAL A 398 7.03 -6.41 -8.27
C VAL A 398 6.81 -5.10 -7.51
N PHE A 399 6.00 -5.13 -6.45
CA PHE A 399 5.84 -3.99 -5.54
C PHE A 399 7.11 -3.66 -4.74
N ALA A 400 7.89 -4.67 -4.33
CA ALA A 400 9.20 -4.45 -3.73
C ALA A 400 10.14 -3.72 -4.71
N ALA A 401 10.14 -4.11 -5.99
CA ALA A 401 10.90 -3.40 -7.04
C ALA A 401 10.44 -1.94 -7.20
N HIS A 402 9.14 -1.66 -7.08
CA HIS A 402 8.60 -0.29 -7.06
C HIS A 402 9.24 0.55 -5.94
N GLN A 403 9.32 0.01 -4.73
CA GLN A 403 9.90 0.74 -3.60
C GLN A 403 11.42 0.91 -3.74
N LEU A 404 12.12 -0.06 -4.32
CA LEU A 404 13.55 0.08 -4.64
C LEU A 404 13.78 1.17 -5.70
N GLY A 405 12.94 1.24 -6.72
CA GLY A 405 12.97 2.31 -7.71
C GLY A 405 12.69 3.68 -7.09
N ALA A 406 11.70 3.75 -6.20
CA ALA A 406 11.39 4.97 -5.45
C ALA A 406 12.57 5.43 -4.59
N ALA A 407 13.20 4.50 -3.88
CA ALA A 407 14.39 4.78 -3.05
C ALA A 407 15.56 5.34 -3.87
N ALA A 408 15.86 4.68 -5.00
CA ALA A 408 16.91 5.14 -5.89
C ALA A 408 16.64 6.54 -6.45
N ALA A 409 15.41 6.82 -6.88
CA ALA A 409 15.03 8.12 -7.42
C ALA A 409 15.03 9.22 -6.36
N ALA A 410 14.56 8.93 -5.14
CA ALA A 410 14.61 9.89 -4.03
C ALA A 410 16.06 10.32 -3.75
N LEU A 411 16.98 9.38 -3.64
CA LEU A 411 18.40 9.67 -3.40
C LEU A 411 19.04 10.42 -4.57
N LEU A 412 18.83 9.93 -5.80
CA LEU A 412 19.42 10.54 -6.99
C LEU A 412 18.92 11.97 -7.24
N ALA A 413 17.63 12.24 -7.01
CA ALA A 413 17.07 13.57 -7.16
C ALA A 413 17.66 14.54 -6.11
N GLY A 414 17.85 14.09 -4.87
CA GLY A 414 18.54 14.86 -3.85
C GLY A 414 19.98 15.20 -4.22
N TYR A 415 20.73 14.19 -4.71
CA TYR A 415 22.10 14.38 -5.20
C TYR A 415 22.17 15.34 -6.40
N ILE A 416 21.28 15.19 -7.38
CA ILE A 416 21.19 16.10 -8.53
C ILE A 416 20.93 17.53 -8.06
N ARG A 417 20.01 17.74 -7.12
CA ARG A 417 19.70 19.06 -6.56
C ARG A 417 20.92 19.69 -5.88
N ASP A 418 21.63 18.93 -5.05
CA ASP A 418 22.84 19.42 -4.37
C ASP A 418 23.98 19.73 -5.35
N ALA A 419 24.13 18.92 -6.40
CA ALA A 419 25.20 19.06 -7.40
C ALA A 419 24.93 20.18 -8.42
N THR A 420 23.66 20.44 -8.79
CA THR A 420 23.30 21.34 -9.91
C THR A 420 22.56 22.61 -9.48
N GLY A 421 22.07 22.64 -8.24
CA GLY A 421 21.26 23.73 -7.70
C GLY A 421 19.77 23.64 -8.06
N HIS A 422 19.32 22.67 -8.87
CA HIS A 422 17.93 22.56 -9.32
C HIS A 422 17.55 21.11 -9.65
N TYR A 423 16.23 20.82 -9.76
CA TYR A 423 15.68 19.48 -10.01
C TYR A 423 15.47 19.16 -11.50
N THR A 424 15.76 20.06 -12.43
CA THR A 424 15.42 19.93 -13.86
C THR A 424 15.89 18.61 -14.46
N TYR A 425 17.15 18.21 -14.19
CA TYR A 425 17.70 16.96 -14.71
C TYR A 425 17.02 15.71 -14.11
N ALA A 426 16.55 15.79 -12.87
CA ALA A 426 15.78 14.71 -12.25
C ALA A 426 14.42 14.53 -12.95
N TRP A 427 13.73 15.62 -13.27
CA TRP A 427 12.46 15.58 -14.00
C TRP A 427 12.62 15.04 -15.43
N ILE A 428 13.62 15.51 -16.18
CA ILE A 428 13.91 15.03 -17.54
C ILE A 428 14.30 13.56 -17.53
N GLY A 429 15.18 13.14 -16.60
CA GLY A 429 15.58 11.74 -16.45
C GLY A 429 14.39 10.82 -16.12
N ALA A 430 13.49 11.28 -15.26
CA ALA A 430 12.26 10.56 -14.93
C ALA A 430 11.31 10.43 -16.14
N ALA A 431 11.16 11.49 -16.92
CA ALA A 431 10.39 11.46 -18.16
C ALA A 431 10.95 10.45 -19.18
N ALA A 432 12.27 10.44 -19.36
CA ALA A 432 12.95 9.47 -20.23
C ALA A 432 12.74 8.03 -19.74
N MET A 433 12.87 7.78 -18.43
CA MET A 433 12.58 6.47 -17.84
C MET A 433 11.13 6.03 -18.08
N CYS A 434 10.16 6.93 -18.01
CA CYS A 434 8.75 6.62 -18.31
C CYS A 434 8.58 6.14 -19.76
N THR A 435 9.26 6.77 -20.73
CA THR A 435 9.25 6.32 -22.12
C THR A 435 9.84 4.90 -22.25
N VAL A 436 10.94 4.61 -21.54
CA VAL A 436 11.50 3.26 -21.47
C VAL A 436 10.50 2.26 -20.89
N ALA A 437 9.81 2.62 -19.79
CA ALA A 437 8.79 1.77 -19.18
C ALA A 437 7.59 1.54 -20.13
N ALA A 438 7.19 2.55 -20.90
CA ALA A 438 6.13 2.42 -21.91
C ALA A 438 6.52 1.40 -22.99
N VAL A 439 7.75 1.49 -23.52
CA VAL A 439 8.28 0.54 -24.51
C VAL A 439 8.37 -0.87 -23.91
N ILE A 440 8.94 -1.04 -22.71
CA ILE A 440 9.01 -2.34 -22.02
C ILE A 440 7.60 -2.92 -21.88
N SER A 441 6.62 -2.13 -21.44
CA SER A 441 5.24 -2.59 -21.23
C SER A 441 4.58 -3.04 -22.54
N ALA A 442 4.78 -2.29 -23.62
CA ALA A 442 4.25 -2.64 -24.94
C ALA A 442 4.85 -3.95 -25.50
N THR A 443 6.12 -4.25 -25.17
CA THR A 443 6.83 -5.43 -25.64
C THR A 443 6.59 -6.68 -24.80
N ILE A 444 5.87 -6.62 -23.68
CA ILE A 444 5.47 -7.80 -22.89
C ILE A 444 4.76 -8.79 -23.81
N ARG A 445 5.41 -9.91 -24.10
CA ARG A 445 4.82 -10.96 -24.93
C ARG A 445 3.69 -11.65 -24.17
N LYS A 446 2.65 -12.10 -24.88
CA LYS A 446 1.78 -13.17 -24.39
C LYS A 446 2.67 -14.42 -24.38
N ASP A 447 3.40 -14.66 -23.29
CA ASP A 447 4.01 -15.97 -23.13
C ASP A 447 2.87 -16.98 -23.22
N ALA A 448 2.97 -17.87 -24.18
CA ALA A 448 2.02 -18.96 -24.37
C ALA A 448 1.94 -19.68 -23.02
N GLY A 449 0.83 -19.45 -22.34
CA GLY A 449 0.60 -19.98 -21.01
C GLY A 449 0.89 -21.46 -21.01
N THR A 450 1.45 -21.91 -19.91
CA THR A 450 1.41 -23.28 -19.41
C THR A 450 0.58 -24.19 -20.30
N LYS A 451 1.26 -25.11 -20.98
CA LYS A 451 0.59 -26.30 -21.53
C LYS A 451 -0.42 -26.76 -20.50
N GLU A 452 -1.71 -26.85 -20.90
CA GLU A 452 -2.71 -27.53 -20.12
C GLU A 452 -2.11 -28.84 -19.58
N PRO A 453 -2.38 -29.23 -18.34
CA PRO A 453 -2.00 -30.55 -17.85
C PRO A 453 -2.57 -31.56 -18.85
N VAL A 454 -1.70 -32.30 -19.50
CA VAL A 454 -2.12 -33.46 -20.33
C VAL A 454 -3.02 -34.30 -19.43
N PRO A 455 -4.28 -34.58 -19.82
CA PRO A 455 -5.13 -35.47 -19.05
C PRO A 455 -4.43 -36.83 -19.01
N VAL A 456 -4.01 -37.25 -17.82
CA VAL A 456 -3.53 -38.61 -17.55
C VAL A 456 -4.77 -39.50 -17.59
N GLY A 457 -4.94 -40.21 -18.69
CA GLY A 457 -6.00 -41.22 -18.79
C GLY A 457 -6.53 -41.46 -20.20
N ALA A 458 -5.73 -42.04 -21.07
CA ALA A 458 -6.20 -42.87 -22.18
C ALA A 458 -5.05 -43.74 -22.65
N ALA A 459 -4.86 -44.85 -21.98
CA ALA A 459 -4.27 -46.07 -22.51
C ALA A 459 -4.70 -47.23 -21.60
#